data_54a8f747786223d09951a52c850a2ee7
#
_entry.id   54a8f747786223d09951a52c850a2ee7
#
_cell.length_a   1.000
_cell.length_b   1.000
_cell.length_c   1.000
_cell.angle_alpha   90.00
_cell.angle_beta   90.00
_cell.angle_gamma   90.00
#
_symmetry.space_group_name_H-M   'P 1'
#
loop_
_entity.id
_entity.type
_entity.pdbx_description
1 polymer ?
#
loop_
_entity_poly.entity_id
_entity_poly.type
_entity_poly.pdbx_seq_one_letter_code
_entity_poly.pdbx_strand_id
1 'polypeptide(L)'
;MIKIPCPICLGEAVDGRSVRLFAITLALAVMLAASWEATGARAQSAADSTETEEPIATQRAVIRFLTANDYPPFNSLDEDGVLTGLNVDLARAICLDLGTTCDIQPRSWSLLLTELAAGKADAVIAAHRITAKSLKLAEFSERYFFTPARFAVHRDQPTVEATPSGLDGIEAGVVANSPHEAYLTRFFRNTRIKRFKTPELARAALQSKQVGAIFGDGIGLAFWANGSLSRNCCRLLDGAYFEAAYFGDGLAIAVSRKDRALRGQLNEALRRIKSSGRFSELVERYFPIKVY
;
A
#
# COMPACT_ATOMS: atom_id res chain seq x y z
N MET A 1 38.96 15.51 18.30
CA MET A 1 39.59 16.66 17.62
C MET A 1 40.37 16.13 16.44
N ILE A 2 39.79 16.14 15.23
CA ILE A 2 40.53 15.88 13.99
C ILE A 2 40.03 16.94 13.00
N LYS A 3 40.94 17.86 12.64
CA LYS A 3 40.78 18.93 11.64
C LYS A 3 40.92 18.33 10.26
N ILE A 4 40.00 18.66 9.35
CA ILE A 4 40.13 18.42 7.90
C ILE A 4 40.43 19.75 7.24
N PRO A 5 41.49 19.89 6.40
CA PRO A 5 41.86 21.14 5.74
C PRO A 5 41.09 21.32 4.42
N CYS A 6 40.78 22.58 4.16
CA CYS A 6 40.21 23.08 2.90
C CYS A 6 41.34 23.35 1.87
N PRO A 7 41.24 22.98 0.60
CA PRO A 7 42.15 23.44 -0.45
C PRO A 7 41.54 24.60 -1.26
N ILE A 8 42.25 25.74 -1.13
CA ILE A 8 42.75 26.68 -2.16
C ILE A 8 41.73 27.23 -3.16
N CYS A 9 41.39 28.51 -2.92
CA CYS A 9 40.98 29.47 -3.93
C CYS A 9 42.21 29.92 -4.72
N LEU A 10 42.17 29.76 -6.05
CA LEU A 10 43.05 30.48 -6.98
C LEU A 10 42.18 31.25 -7.98
N GLY A 11 42.21 32.56 -7.87
CA GLY A 11 41.63 33.46 -8.84
C GLY A 11 42.62 33.69 -10.00
N GLU A 12 42.12 33.61 -11.22
CA GLU A 12 42.82 34.10 -12.40
C GLU A 12 42.01 35.24 -13.04
N ALA A 13 42.63 36.36 -13.12
CA ALA A 13 42.17 37.58 -13.78
C ALA A 13 42.28 37.41 -15.30
N VAL A 14 41.18 37.54 -16.03
CA VAL A 14 41.15 37.55 -17.49
C VAL A 14 41.26 38.99 -17.98
N ASP A 15 42.34 39.25 -18.70
CA ASP A 15 42.75 40.50 -19.26
C ASP A 15 41.81 41.01 -20.39
N GLY A 16 41.40 42.26 -20.29
CA GLY A 16 40.38 42.92 -21.10
C GLY A 16 40.84 43.45 -22.46
N ARG A 17 41.52 42.69 -23.31
CA ARG A 17 42.03 43.19 -24.61
C ARG A 17 41.55 42.49 -25.89
N SER A 18 40.62 41.53 -25.82
CA SER A 18 40.19 40.74 -27.02
C SER A 18 38.80 41.04 -27.56
N VAL A 19 38.12 42.11 -27.13
CA VAL A 19 36.72 42.39 -27.51
C VAL A 19 36.56 43.46 -28.61
N ARG A 20 37.63 43.92 -29.26
CA ARG A 20 37.50 45.00 -30.25
C ARG A 20 37.74 44.66 -31.73
N LEU A 21 37.83 43.39 -32.11
CA LEU A 21 38.06 42.99 -33.51
C LEU A 21 36.96 42.15 -34.20
N PHE A 22 35.82 41.89 -33.56
CA PHE A 22 34.74 41.12 -34.18
C PHE A 22 33.50 41.94 -34.62
N ALA A 23 33.58 43.27 -34.52
CA ALA A 23 32.43 44.15 -34.82
C ALA A 23 32.41 44.78 -36.21
N ILE A 24 33.36 44.48 -37.11
CA ILE A 24 33.46 45.15 -38.42
C ILE A 24 33.17 44.25 -39.63
N THR A 25 33.00 42.94 -39.46
CA THR A 25 32.75 42.01 -40.60
C THR A 25 31.28 41.59 -40.77
N LEU A 26 30.32 42.12 -40.00
CA LEU A 26 28.90 41.74 -40.08
C LEU A 26 27.99 42.79 -40.78
N ALA A 27 28.57 43.87 -41.30
CA ALA A 27 27.82 45.00 -41.91
C ALA A 27 27.79 45.02 -43.45
N LEU A 28 28.41 44.05 -44.16
CA LEU A 28 28.44 44.03 -45.63
C LEU A 28 27.75 42.87 -46.32
N ALA A 29 26.99 42.04 -45.61
CA ALA A 29 26.32 40.88 -46.17
C ALA A 29 24.79 41.03 -46.28
N VAL A 30 24.20 42.20 -46.05
CA VAL A 30 22.74 42.42 -46.04
C VAL A 30 22.19 43.14 -47.27
N MET A 31 23.00 43.49 -48.26
CA MET A 31 22.55 44.31 -49.41
C MET A 31 22.55 43.60 -50.78
N LEU A 32 22.49 42.30 -50.88
CA LEU A 32 22.41 41.60 -52.18
C LEU A 32 21.55 40.32 -52.17
N ALA A 33 20.28 40.42 -51.75
CA ALA A 33 19.31 39.36 -51.95
C ALA A 33 17.87 39.93 -52.02
N ALA A 34 17.66 40.92 -52.87
CA ALA A 34 16.32 41.30 -53.29
C ALA A 34 16.19 40.93 -54.77
N SER A 35 15.45 39.91 -55.05
CA SER A 35 14.81 39.53 -56.30
C SER A 35 14.96 38.03 -56.64
N TRP A 36 14.14 37.22 -56.03
CA TRP A 36 13.64 36.01 -56.66
C TRP A 36 12.20 35.76 -56.16
N GLU A 37 11.23 36.33 -56.86
CA GLU A 37 9.84 35.89 -56.75
C GLU A 37 9.75 34.54 -57.46
N ALA A 38 9.70 33.46 -56.68
CA ALA A 38 9.29 32.14 -57.14
C ALA A 38 8.00 31.78 -56.48
N THR A 39 6.95 31.79 -57.26
CA THR A 39 5.63 31.22 -57.03
C THR A 39 5.78 29.77 -56.59
N GLY A 40 5.85 29.53 -55.31
CA GLY A 40 5.81 28.19 -54.69
C GLY A 40 4.42 27.94 -54.11
N ALA A 41 3.65 27.09 -54.77
CA ALA A 41 2.39 26.58 -54.24
C ALA A 41 2.57 26.03 -52.84
N ARG A 42 1.89 26.64 -51.88
CA ARG A 42 1.82 26.21 -50.50
C ARG A 42 0.97 24.96 -50.43
N ALA A 43 1.61 23.78 -50.56
CA ALA A 43 0.99 22.55 -50.16
C ALA A 43 0.80 22.64 -48.61
N GLN A 44 -0.41 22.95 -48.18
CA GLN A 44 -0.83 22.74 -46.82
C GLN A 44 -0.80 21.25 -46.57
N SER A 45 0.28 20.75 -45.97
CA SER A 45 0.29 19.46 -45.29
C SER A 45 -0.65 19.64 -44.10
N ALA A 46 -1.88 19.21 -44.29
CA ALA A 46 -2.76 18.88 -43.19
C ALA A 46 -2.08 17.73 -42.43
N ALA A 47 -1.25 18.07 -41.44
CA ALA A 47 -0.90 17.14 -40.40
C ALA A 47 -2.21 16.81 -39.71
N ASP A 48 -2.77 15.66 -40.06
CA ASP A 48 -3.84 14.99 -39.36
C ASP A 48 -3.27 14.64 -37.96
N SER A 49 -3.37 15.63 -37.02
CA SER A 49 -3.22 15.37 -35.62
C SER A 49 -4.45 14.58 -35.20
N THR A 50 -4.41 13.28 -35.39
CA THR A 50 -5.26 12.38 -34.64
C THR A 50 -4.85 12.56 -33.18
N GLU A 51 -5.37 13.60 -32.53
CA GLU A 51 -5.54 13.61 -31.09
C GLU A 51 -6.35 12.36 -30.77
N THR A 52 -5.65 11.35 -30.29
CA THR A 52 -6.29 10.21 -29.66
C THR A 52 -6.96 10.80 -28.43
N GLU A 53 -8.24 11.18 -28.56
CA GLU A 53 -9.08 11.48 -27.41
C GLU A 53 -9.02 10.25 -26.51
N GLU A 54 -8.22 10.33 -25.43
CA GLU A 54 -8.35 9.39 -24.34
C GLU A 54 -9.82 9.39 -23.94
N PRO A 55 -10.50 8.24 -23.92
CA PRO A 55 -11.91 8.19 -23.59
C PRO A 55 -12.09 8.86 -22.23
N ILE A 56 -12.83 9.96 -22.20
CA ILE A 56 -13.26 10.64 -20.97
C ILE A 56 -13.84 9.54 -20.10
N ALA A 57 -13.17 9.22 -19.00
CA ALA A 57 -13.58 8.14 -18.12
C ALA A 57 -15.00 8.46 -17.63
N THR A 58 -15.99 7.79 -18.20
CA THR A 58 -17.40 8.05 -17.94
C THR A 58 -17.61 7.85 -16.45
N GLN A 59 -17.98 8.92 -15.73
CA GLN A 59 -18.22 8.89 -14.30
C GLN A 59 -19.34 7.89 -14.02
N ARG A 60 -19.04 6.86 -13.24
CA ARG A 60 -20.01 5.83 -12.87
C ARG A 60 -21.03 6.42 -11.90
N ALA A 61 -22.30 6.19 -12.15
CA ALA A 61 -23.36 6.59 -11.20
C ALA A 61 -23.27 5.78 -9.89
N VAL A 62 -22.85 4.53 -9.96
CA VAL A 62 -22.73 3.62 -8.81
C VAL A 62 -21.45 2.78 -8.95
N ILE A 63 -20.71 2.61 -7.86
CA ILE A 63 -19.64 1.63 -7.74
C ILE A 63 -20.11 0.51 -6.81
N ARG A 64 -20.15 -0.73 -7.33
CA ARG A 64 -20.53 -1.92 -6.57
C ARG A 64 -19.29 -2.53 -5.92
N PHE A 65 -19.20 -2.40 -4.60
CA PHE A 65 -18.14 -2.99 -3.80
C PHE A 65 -18.58 -4.31 -3.16
N LEU A 66 -17.71 -5.31 -3.18
CA LEU A 66 -17.82 -6.46 -2.28
C LEU A 66 -16.82 -6.33 -1.15
N THR A 67 -17.21 -6.79 0.04
CA THR A 67 -16.35 -6.90 1.21
C THR A 67 -16.66 -8.16 1.99
N ALA A 68 -15.82 -8.55 2.94
CA ALA A 68 -16.16 -9.57 3.95
C ALA A 68 -16.86 -8.91 5.15
N ASN A 69 -17.33 -9.69 6.10
CA ASN A 69 -17.98 -9.20 7.32
C ASN A 69 -17.44 -9.86 8.61
N ASP A 70 -16.25 -10.46 8.53
CA ASP A 70 -15.66 -11.30 9.56
C ASP A 70 -14.21 -10.95 9.91
N TYR A 71 -13.75 -9.74 9.53
CA TYR A 71 -12.38 -9.27 9.79
C TYR A 71 -12.34 -7.87 10.44
N PRO A 72 -12.75 -7.73 11.71
CA PRO A 72 -12.60 -6.47 12.43
C PRO A 72 -11.11 -6.14 12.66
N PRO A 73 -10.73 -4.86 12.68
CA PRO A 73 -11.55 -3.67 12.51
C PRO A 73 -11.69 -3.20 11.06
N PHE A 74 -11.32 -4.03 10.09
CA PHE A 74 -11.37 -3.66 8.67
C PHE A 74 -12.79 -3.73 8.10
N ASN A 75 -13.49 -4.82 8.36
CA ASN A 75 -14.85 -5.07 7.91
C ASN A 75 -15.55 -6.10 8.81
N SER A 76 -16.65 -5.74 9.40
CA SER A 76 -17.45 -6.57 10.29
C SER A 76 -18.90 -6.06 10.32
N LEU A 77 -19.78 -6.85 10.90
CA LEU A 77 -21.08 -6.35 11.32
C LEU A 77 -20.96 -5.79 12.74
N ASP A 78 -21.62 -4.69 13.02
CA ASP A 78 -21.79 -4.18 14.38
C ASP A 78 -22.91 -4.94 15.13
N GLU A 79 -23.24 -4.48 16.35
CA GLU A 79 -24.26 -5.10 17.21
C GLU A 79 -25.66 -5.05 16.59
N ASP A 80 -25.93 -4.09 15.72
CA ASP A 80 -27.18 -3.89 14.99
C ASP A 80 -27.20 -4.64 13.64
N GLY A 81 -26.12 -5.37 13.31
CA GLY A 81 -25.97 -6.07 12.04
C GLY A 81 -25.62 -5.15 10.86
N VAL A 82 -25.19 -3.94 11.13
CA VAL A 82 -24.79 -2.97 10.10
C VAL A 82 -23.32 -3.18 9.72
N LEU A 83 -23.04 -3.16 8.43
CA LEU A 83 -21.69 -3.32 7.91
C LEU A 83 -20.83 -2.09 8.23
N THR A 84 -19.73 -2.30 8.95
CA THR A 84 -18.82 -1.27 9.46
C THR A 84 -17.36 -1.68 9.32
N GLY A 85 -16.43 -0.76 9.58
CA GLY A 85 -14.99 -0.97 9.57
C GLY A 85 -14.23 -0.05 8.64
N LEU A 86 -12.89 -0.04 8.76
CA LEU A 86 -12.02 0.84 7.97
C LEU A 86 -12.27 0.69 6.47
N ASN A 87 -12.40 -0.52 5.96
CA ASN A 87 -12.64 -0.76 4.54
C ASN A 87 -13.97 -0.19 4.04
N VAL A 88 -15.00 -0.33 4.87
CA VAL A 88 -16.35 0.14 4.54
C VAL A 88 -16.39 1.67 4.49
N ASP A 89 -15.82 2.32 5.51
CA ASP A 89 -15.76 3.78 5.56
C ASP A 89 -14.80 4.36 4.52
N LEU A 90 -13.71 3.66 4.20
CA LEU A 90 -12.82 4.05 3.10
C LEU A 90 -13.54 3.96 1.75
N ALA A 91 -14.32 2.90 1.49
CA ALA A 91 -15.14 2.82 0.27
C ALA A 91 -16.14 3.98 0.18
N ARG A 92 -16.84 4.30 1.28
CA ARG A 92 -17.75 5.43 1.34
C ARG A 92 -17.04 6.77 1.08
N ALA A 93 -15.84 6.95 1.67
CA ALA A 93 -15.03 8.16 1.44
C ALA A 93 -14.58 8.27 -0.04
N ILE A 94 -14.21 7.15 -0.67
CA ILE A 94 -13.86 7.09 -2.09
C ILE A 94 -15.06 7.49 -2.96
N CYS A 95 -16.24 6.93 -2.72
CA CYS A 95 -17.42 7.28 -3.50
C CYS A 95 -17.80 8.76 -3.34
N LEU A 96 -17.71 9.30 -2.13
CA LEU A 96 -17.94 10.72 -1.87
C LEU A 96 -16.95 11.60 -2.64
N ASP A 97 -15.67 11.26 -2.62
CA ASP A 97 -14.60 11.97 -3.33
C ASP A 97 -14.79 11.92 -4.86
N LEU A 98 -15.30 10.81 -5.38
CA LEU A 98 -15.60 10.63 -6.81
C LEU A 98 -16.96 11.18 -7.22
N GLY A 99 -17.80 11.67 -6.29
CA GLY A 99 -19.15 12.15 -6.58
C GLY A 99 -20.09 11.05 -7.10
N THR A 100 -19.94 9.81 -6.61
CA THR A 100 -20.71 8.62 -7.02
C THR A 100 -21.38 7.94 -5.82
N THR A 101 -22.31 7.04 -6.08
CA THR A 101 -22.95 6.21 -5.04
C THR A 101 -22.16 4.94 -4.81
N CYS A 102 -22.02 4.50 -3.55
CA CYS A 102 -21.52 3.20 -3.19
C CYS A 102 -22.66 2.20 -2.94
N ASP A 103 -22.60 1.04 -3.57
CA ASP A 103 -23.32 -0.18 -3.17
C ASP A 103 -22.29 -1.16 -2.57
N ILE A 104 -22.31 -1.36 -1.25
CA ILE A 104 -21.33 -2.18 -0.53
C ILE A 104 -22.02 -3.42 0.01
N GLN A 105 -21.67 -4.59 -0.51
CA GLN A 105 -22.32 -5.85 -0.15
C GLN A 105 -21.34 -6.83 0.49
N PRO A 106 -21.71 -7.46 1.62
CA PRO A 106 -20.91 -8.51 2.25
C PRO A 106 -21.01 -9.82 1.48
N ARG A 107 -19.90 -10.54 1.38
CA ARG A 107 -19.78 -11.90 0.84
C ARG A 107 -18.76 -12.70 1.64
N SER A 108 -18.83 -14.02 1.55
CA SER A 108 -17.78 -14.87 2.10
C SER A 108 -16.43 -14.55 1.43
N TRP A 109 -15.38 -14.45 2.24
CA TRP A 109 -14.03 -14.14 1.78
C TRP A 109 -13.57 -14.95 0.56
N SER A 110 -13.85 -16.26 0.54
CA SER A 110 -13.45 -17.16 -0.54
C SER A 110 -14.08 -16.85 -1.90
N LEU A 111 -15.21 -16.13 -1.92
CA LEU A 111 -15.95 -15.80 -3.13
C LEU A 111 -15.61 -14.44 -3.72
N LEU A 112 -15.03 -13.53 -2.94
CA LEU A 112 -14.87 -12.12 -3.32
C LEU A 112 -14.18 -11.93 -4.67
N LEU A 113 -12.98 -12.46 -4.86
CA LEU A 113 -12.23 -12.30 -6.12
C LEU A 113 -12.85 -13.10 -7.28
N THR A 114 -13.49 -14.20 -7.00
CA THR A 114 -14.20 -15.01 -8.02
C THR A 114 -15.44 -14.27 -8.54
N GLU A 115 -16.20 -13.67 -7.65
CA GLU A 115 -17.38 -12.87 -8.01
C GLU A 115 -16.98 -11.57 -8.74
N LEU A 116 -15.88 -10.93 -8.34
CA LEU A 116 -15.28 -9.81 -9.07
C LEU A 116 -14.91 -10.23 -10.51
N ALA A 117 -14.21 -11.35 -10.66
CA ALA A 117 -13.82 -11.85 -11.97
C ALA A 117 -15.03 -12.22 -12.86
N ALA A 118 -16.15 -12.64 -12.23
CA ALA A 118 -17.42 -12.91 -12.91
C ALA A 118 -18.23 -11.64 -13.23
N GLY A 119 -17.75 -10.44 -12.88
CA GLY A 119 -18.42 -9.17 -13.16
C GLY A 119 -19.64 -8.86 -12.27
N LYS A 120 -19.79 -9.60 -11.16
CA LYS A 120 -20.88 -9.35 -10.18
C LYS A 120 -20.67 -8.08 -9.35
N ALA A 121 -19.45 -7.54 -9.36
CA ALA A 121 -19.09 -6.29 -8.71
C ALA A 121 -18.01 -5.55 -9.53
N ASP A 122 -17.79 -4.29 -9.20
CA ASP A 122 -16.79 -3.44 -9.86
C ASP A 122 -15.47 -3.46 -9.10
N ALA A 123 -15.53 -3.57 -7.77
CA ALA A 123 -14.36 -3.60 -6.90
C ALA A 123 -14.57 -4.49 -5.66
N VAL A 124 -13.47 -4.90 -5.04
CA VAL A 124 -13.44 -5.59 -3.75
C VAL A 124 -12.54 -4.82 -2.79
N ILE A 125 -13.08 -4.44 -1.64
CA ILE A 125 -12.36 -3.80 -0.55
C ILE A 125 -12.55 -4.62 0.74
N ALA A 126 -11.63 -5.54 1.00
CA ALA A 126 -11.75 -6.52 2.08
C ALA A 126 -10.40 -6.89 2.69
N ALA A 127 -9.48 -5.95 2.76
CA ALA A 127 -8.10 -6.17 3.22
C ALA A 127 -7.34 -7.25 2.40
N HIS A 128 -7.59 -7.31 1.09
CA HIS A 128 -6.83 -8.20 0.21
C HIS A 128 -5.39 -7.74 0.09
N ARG A 129 -4.47 -8.68 0.31
CA ARG A 129 -3.04 -8.47 0.09
C ARG A 129 -2.70 -8.63 -1.38
N ILE A 130 -1.81 -7.77 -1.89
CA ILE A 130 -1.22 -7.93 -3.21
C ILE A 130 -0.22 -9.08 -3.13
N THR A 131 -0.51 -10.18 -3.80
CA THR A 131 0.32 -11.38 -3.86
C THR A 131 0.34 -11.95 -5.27
N ALA A 132 1.32 -12.78 -5.61
CA ALA A 132 1.35 -13.46 -6.90
C ALA A 132 0.09 -14.28 -7.19
N LYS A 133 -0.60 -14.79 -6.14
CA LYS A 133 -1.85 -15.52 -6.27
C LYS A 133 -3.03 -14.59 -6.59
N SER A 134 -3.19 -13.49 -5.85
CA SER A 134 -4.30 -12.56 -6.06
C SER A 134 -4.19 -11.79 -7.38
N LEU A 135 -2.98 -11.48 -7.84
CA LEU A 135 -2.71 -10.86 -9.14
C LEU A 135 -3.14 -11.70 -10.36
N LYS A 136 -3.31 -13.03 -10.19
CA LYS A 136 -3.88 -13.88 -11.25
C LYS A 136 -5.36 -13.65 -11.46
N LEU A 137 -6.08 -13.20 -10.44
CA LEU A 137 -7.55 -13.05 -10.44
C LEU A 137 -8.00 -11.62 -10.64
N ALA A 138 -7.25 -10.63 -10.16
CA ALA A 138 -7.62 -9.23 -10.19
C ALA A 138 -6.40 -8.33 -10.42
N GLU A 139 -6.64 -7.09 -10.82
CA GLU A 139 -5.69 -5.99 -10.64
C GLU A 139 -5.99 -5.26 -9.34
N PHE A 140 -5.03 -4.45 -8.88
CA PHE A 140 -5.12 -3.78 -7.60
C PHE A 140 -4.86 -2.29 -7.73
N SER A 141 -5.52 -1.51 -6.87
CA SER A 141 -5.19 -0.10 -6.64
C SER A 141 -3.79 0.04 -6.02
N GLU A 142 -3.36 1.27 -5.83
CA GLU A 142 -2.29 1.56 -4.87
C GLU A 142 -2.69 1.03 -3.49
N ARG A 143 -1.67 0.60 -2.74
CA ARG A 143 -1.88 0.12 -1.37
C ARG A 143 -2.38 1.23 -0.46
N TYR A 144 -3.36 0.95 0.35
CA TYR A 144 -3.89 1.89 1.32
C TYR A 144 -3.41 1.60 2.74
N PHE A 145 -3.06 0.35 3.06
CA PHE A 145 -2.66 -0.06 4.41
C PHE A 145 -1.61 -1.17 4.39
N PHE A 146 -0.88 -1.33 5.51
CA PHE A 146 0.05 -2.43 5.74
C PHE A 146 -0.32 -3.19 7.00
N THR A 147 -0.23 -4.51 6.97
CA THR A 147 -0.36 -5.36 8.14
C THR A 147 0.97 -6.06 8.41
N PRO A 148 1.74 -5.60 9.41
CA PRO A 148 2.99 -6.28 9.76
C PRO A 148 2.70 -7.64 10.38
N ALA A 149 3.63 -8.58 10.24
CA ALA A 149 3.68 -9.71 11.15
C ALA A 149 4.43 -9.32 12.43
N ARG A 150 3.96 -9.79 13.58
CA ARG A 150 4.56 -9.48 14.89
C ARG A 150 4.57 -10.69 15.81
N PHE A 151 5.43 -10.61 16.83
CA PHE A 151 5.40 -11.54 17.96
C PHE A 151 4.54 -11.00 19.09
N ALA A 152 3.85 -11.91 19.78
CA ALA A 152 3.28 -11.66 21.08
C ALA A 152 3.84 -12.67 22.10
N VAL A 153 4.03 -12.22 23.35
CA VAL A 153 4.54 -13.02 24.46
C VAL A 153 3.64 -12.82 25.68
N HIS A 154 3.72 -13.74 26.65
CA HIS A 154 3.09 -13.55 27.95
C HIS A 154 3.72 -12.37 28.68
N ARG A 155 2.96 -11.58 29.44
CA ARG A 155 3.49 -10.40 30.15
C ARG A 155 4.53 -10.75 31.19
N ASP A 156 4.43 -11.93 31.82
CA ASP A 156 5.40 -12.44 32.80
C ASP A 156 6.72 -12.91 32.13
N GLN A 157 6.74 -13.00 30.79
CA GLN A 157 7.97 -13.34 30.08
C GLN A 157 8.97 -12.21 30.26
N PRO A 158 10.24 -12.48 30.61
CA PRO A 158 11.30 -11.49 30.61
C PRO A 158 11.35 -10.73 29.28
N THR A 159 11.94 -9.55 29.28
CA THR A 159 12.10 -8.77 28.07
C THR A 159 12.93 -9.55 27.05
N VAL A 160 12.32 -9.86 25.91
CA VAL A 160 12.91 -10.58 24.80
C VAL A 160 12.84 -9.67 23.59
N GLU A 161 13.89 -9.66 22.79
CA GLU A 161 13.85 -8.97 21.51
C GLU A 161 13.17 -9.84 20.46
N ALA A 162 12.41 -9.21 19.56
CA ALA A 162 11.82 -9.88 18.41
C ALA A 162 12.88 -10.10 17.30
N THR A 163 13.94 -10.82 17.63
CA THR A 163 15.05 -11.16 16.72
C THR A 163 15.32 -12.67 16.76
N PRO A 164 15.97 -13.23 15.74
CA PRO A 164 16.33 -14.65 15.76
C PRO A 164 17.15 -15.05 16.99
N SER A 165 18.06 -14.19 17.46
CA SER A 165 18.86 -14.41 18.67
C SER A 165 18.06 -14.24 19.96
N GLY A 166 17.16 -13.25 20.02
CA GLY A 166 16.31 -13.00 21.18
C GLY A 166 15.27 -14.10 21.41
N LEU A 167 14.90 -14.84 20.36
CA LEU A 167 13.93 -15.94 20.41
C LEU A 167 14.60 -17.33 20.32
N ASP A 168 15.92 -17.38 20.47
CA ASP A 168 16.67 -18.65 20.48
C ASP A 168 16.19 -19.57 21.61
N GLY A 169 15.92 -20.81 21.32
CA GLY A 169 15.41 -21.81 22.25
C GLY A 169 13.96 -21.62 22.72
N ILE A 170 13.32 -20.48 22.42
CA ILE A 170 11.92 -20.24 22.75
C ILE A 170 11.01 -21.06 21.80
N GLU A 171 9.96 -21.67 22.34
CA GLU A 171 8.94 -22.31 21.55
C GLU A 171 7.92 -21.26 21.07
N ALA A 172 7.83 -21.05 19.73
CA ALA A 172 6.93 -20.10 19.12
C ALA A 172 5.75 -20.80 18.42
N GLY A 173 4.54 -20.44 18.80
CA GLY A 173 3.31 -20.88 18.16
C GLY A 173 3.03 -20.10 16.87
N VAL A 174 2.59 -20.81 15.84
CA VAL A 174 2.21 -20.22 14.55
C VAL A 174 1.09 -21.01 13.89
N VAL A 175 0.31 -20.38 13.02
CA VAL A 175 -0.73 -21.08 12.24
C VAL A 175 -0.06 -21.93 11.16
N ALA A 176 -0.40 -23.22 11.10
CA ALA A 176 0.13 -24.16 10.14
C ALA A 176 -0.19 -23.76 8.69
N ASN A 177 0.75 -24.05 7.79
CA ASN A 177 0.64 -23.77 6.36
C ASN A 177 0.38 -22.28 6.04
N SER A 178 0.78 -21.39 6.95
CA SER A 178 0.65 -19.94 6.78
C SER A 178 1.96 -19.31 6.27
N PRO A 179 1.89 -18.11 5.68
CA PRO A 179 3.09 -17.33 5.38
C PRO A 179 3.95 -17.04 6.62
N HIS A 180 3.32 -16.92 7.79
CA HIS A 180 4.01 -16.70 9.07
C HIS A 180 4.86 -17.92 9.47
N GLU A 181 4.35 -19.13 9.27
CA GLU A 181 5.14 -20.36 9.48
C GLU A 181 6.33 -20.41 8.52
N ALA A 182 6.10 -20.15 7.24
CA ALA A 182 7.17 -20.15 6.24
C ALA A 182 8.28 -19.14 6.59
N TYR A 183 7.89 -17.96 7.06
CA TYR A 183 8.81 -16.92 7.51
C TYR A 183 9.63 -17.37 8.72
N LEU A 184 8.99 -17.87 9.79
CA LEU A 184 9.68 -18.37 10.97
C LEU A 184 10.67 -19.49 10.62
N THR A 185 10.24 -20.46 9.83
CA THR A 185 11.08 -21.59 9.40
C THR A 185 12.33 -21.11 8.65
N ARG A 186 12.23 -20.04 7.88
CA ARG A 186 13.34 -19.51 7.09
C ARG A 186 14.31 -18.69 7.91
N PHE A 187 13.82 -17.82 8.78
CA PHE A 187 14.62 -16.78 9.43
C PHE A 187 14.90 -17.03 10.91
N PHE A 188 14.09 -17.84 11.60
CA PHE A 188 14.21 -18.14 13.04
C PHE A 188 14.60 -19.61 13.28
N ARG A 189 15.75 -19.98 12.77
CA ARG A 189 16.18 -21.39 12.68
C ARG A 189 16.33 -22.11 14.02
N ASN A 190 16.67 -21.40 15.08
CA ASN A 190 16.86 -21.93 16.43
C ASN A 190 15.59 -21.84 17.29
N THR A 191 14.55 -21.19 16.80
CA THR A 191 13.25 -21.12 17.47
C THR A 191 12.48 -22.42 17.25
N ARG A 192 11.98 -23.04 18.30
CA ARG A 192 11.13 -24.24 18.17
C ARG A 192 9.74 -23.84 17.73
N ILE A 193 9.26 -24.38 16.61
CA ILE A 193 8.00 -24.01 15.99
C ILE A 193 6.91 -25.01 16.39
N LYS A 194 5.88 -24.52 17.09
CA LYS A 194 4.65 -25.27 17.39
C LYS A 194 3.50 -24.80 16.49
N ARG A 195 2.93 -25.75 15.76
CA ARG A 195 1.90 -25.49 14.73
C ARG A 195 0.52 -25.60 15.30
N PHE A 196 -0.34 -24.64 14.99
CA PHE A 196 -1.75 -24.62 15.38
C PHE A 196 -2.64 -24.55 14.13
N LYS A 197 -3.86 -25.09 14.23
CA LYS A 197 -4.82 -25.05 13.11
C LYS A 197 -5.38 -23.64 12.88
N THR A 198 -5.56 -22.86 13.95
CA THR A 198 -6.16 -21.52 13.89
C THR A 198 -5.39 -20.52 14.76
N PRO A 199 -5.54 -19.22 14.52
CA PRO A 199 -4.96 -18.16 15.36
C PRO A 199 -5.47 -18.24 16.81
N GLU A 200 -6.73 -18.61 17.03
CA GLU A 200 -7.35 -18.71 18.36
C GLU A 200 -6.67 -19.79 19.20
N LEU A 201 -6.37 -20.94 18.61
CA LEU A 201 -5.64 -22.02 19.29
C LEU A 201 -4.19 -21.58 19.65
N ALA A 202 -3.52 -20.85 18.78
CA ALA A 202 -2.20 -20.30 19.09
C ALA A 202 -2.26 -19.29 20.25
N ARG A 203 -3.27 -18.40 20.24
CA ARG A 203 -3.52 -17.41 21.31
C ARG A 203 -3.82 -18.09 22.64
N ALA A 204 -4.68 -19.12 22.65
CA ALA A 204 -4.99 -19.90 23.84
C ALA A 204 -3.74 -20.62 24.41
N ALA A 205 -2.88 -21.13 23.52
CA ALA A 205 -1.63 -21.76 23.92
C ALA A 205 -0.65 -20.77 24.57
N LEU A 206 -0.60 -19.52 24.09
CA LEU A 206 0.19 -18.46 24.73
C LEU A 206 -0.40 -18.07 26.09
N GLN A 207 -1.72 -17.90 26.19
CA GLN A 207 -2.40 -17.60 27.45
C GLN A 207 -2.12 -18.66 28.54
N SER A 208 -2.13 -19.93 28.15
CA SER A 208 -1.87 -21.06 29.06
C SER A 208 -0.38 -21.38 29.25
N LYS A 209 0.51 -20.54 28.70
CA LYS A 209 1.97 -20.69 28.75
C LYS A 209 2.48 -22.01 28.12
N GLN A 210 1.73 -22.63 27.24
CA GLN A 210 2.15 -23.80 26.46
C GLN A 210 3.19 -23.48 25.40
N VAL A 211 3.31 -22.21 25.01
CA VAL A 211 4.35 -21.65 24.16
C VAL A 211 4.86 -20.36 24.76
N GLY A 212 6.13 -20.03 24.52
CA GLY A 212 6.75 -18.80 25.03
C GLY A 212 6.41 -17.57 24.17
N ALA A 213 6.12 -17.76 22.91
CA ALA A 213 5.73 -16.70 21.98
C ALA A 213 4.71 -17.22 20.97
N ILE A 214 3.99 -16.31 20.29
CA ILE A 214 3.25 -16.59 19.06
C ILE A 214 3.64 -15.57 17.99
N PHE A 215 3.63 -16.00 16.72
CA PHE A 215 3.92 -15.15 15.58
C PHE A 215 2.75 -15.17 14.60
N GLY A 216 2.29 -13.98 14.18
CA GLY A 216 1.12 -13.89 13.33
C GLY A 216 0.85 -12.48 12.83
N ASP A 217 -0.35 -12.28 12.30
CA ASP A 217 -0.84 -10.97 11.87
C ASP A 217 -0.80 -9.97 13.02
N GLY A 218 -0.01 -8.91 12.87
CA GLY A 218 0.25 -7.96 13.93
C GLY A 218 -0.97 -7.15 14.36
N ILE A 219 -1.89 -6.89 13.42
CA ILE A 219 -3.15 -6.19 13.71
C ILE A 219 -4.03 -7.10 14.59
N GLY A 220 -4.27 -8.33 14.13
CA GLY A 220 -5.06 -9.29 14.88
C GLY A 220 -4.48 -9.60 16.26
N LEU A 221 -3.16 -9.67 16.38
CA LEU A 221 -2.47 -9.85 17.67
C LEU A 221 -2.59 -8.62 18.57
N ALA A 222 -2.48 -7.39 18.02
CA ALA A 222 -2.59 -6.15 18.77
C ALA A 222 -3.99 -5.98 19.37
N PHE A 223 -5.04 -6.20 18.57
CA PHE A 223 -6.42 -6.15 19.05
C PHE A 223 -6.71 -7.21 20.10
N TRP A 224 -6.24 -8.44 19.88
CA TRP A 224 -6.40 -9.51 20.84
C TRP A 224 -5.67 -9.20 22.16
N ALA A 225 -4.40 -8.79 22.12
CA ALA A 225 -3.59 -8.54 23.31
C ALA A 225 -4.14 -7.39 24.17
N ASN A 226 -4.77 -6.39 23.56
CA ASN A 226 -5.39 -5.26 24.24
C ASN A 226 -6.90 -5.45 24.51
N GLY A 227 -7.51 -6.49 23.96
CA GLY A 227 -8.94 -6.81 24.15
C GLY A 227 -9.20 -7.72 25.34
N SER A 228 -10.48 -7.85 25.72
CA SER A 228 -10.95 -8.69 26.83
C SER A 228 -10.61 -10.17 26.66
N LEU A 229 -10.55 -10.68 25.42
CA LEU A 229 -10.24 -12.07 25.14
C LEU A 229 -8.85 -12.50 25.58
N SER A 230 -7.88 -11.60 25.62
CA SER A 230 -6.53 -11.89 26.15
C SER A 230 -6.50 -12.02 27.68
N ARG A 231 -7.53 -11.53 28.38
CA ARG A 231 -7.54 -11.42 29.86
C ARG A 231 -6.29 -10.69 30.38
N ASN A 232 -5.79 -9.72 29.59
CA ASN A 232 -4.58 -8.96 29.88
C ASN A 232 -3.31 -9.81 30.10
N CYS A 233 -3.27 -11.05 29.60
CA CYS A 233 -2.13 -11.96 29.78
C CYS A 233 -0.87 -11.52 29.06
N CYS A 234 -1.05 -10.81 27.95
CA CYS A 234 -0.07 -10.87 26.90
C CYS A 234 0.23 -9.47 26.34
N ARG A 235 1.39 -9.33 25.69
CA ARG A 235 1.83 -8.09 25.04
C ARG A 235 2.51 -8.40 23.72
N LEU A 236 2.51 -7.43 22.82
CA LEU A 236 3.34 -7.49 21.63
C LEU A 236 4.80 -7.22 22.00
N LEU A 237 5.71 -7.87 21.26
CA LEU A 237 7.12 -7.46 21.24
C LEU A 237 7.30 -6.27 20.31
N ASP A 238 8.30 -5.44 20.60
CA ASP A 238 8.75 -4.42 19.66
C ASP A 238 9.36 -5.09 18.43
N GLY A 239 9.20 -4.44 17.28
CA GLY A 239 9.59 -5.00 15.98
C GLY A 239 8.40 -5.47 15.15
N ALA A 240 8.48 -5.19 13.86
CA ALA A 240 7.46 -5.49 12.87
C ALA A 240 8.12 -6.03 11.60
N TYR A 241 7.54 -7.03 10.98
CA TYR A 241 8.08 -7.71 9.80
C TYR A 241 7.17 -7.46 8.60
N PHE A 242 7.76 -6.98 7.50
CA PHE A 242 7.04 -6.52 6.30
C PHE A 242 7.47 -7.22 5.01
N GLU A 243 8.16 -8.36 5.09
CA GLU A 243 8.65 -9.06 3.89
C GLU A 243 7.53 -9.37 2.90
N ALA A 244 7.49 -8.63 1.79
CA ALA A 244 6.46 -8.76 0.77
C ALA A 244 6.35 -10.18 0.19
N ALA A 245 7.47 -10.90 0.10
CA ALA A 245 7.50 -12.28 -0.37
C ALA A 245 6.65 -13.24 0.49
N TYR A 246 6.47 -12.94 1.78
CA TYR A 246 5.68 -13.73 2.73
C TYR A 246 4.33 -13.07 3.04
N PHE A 247 4.32 -11.76 3.32
CA PHE A 247 3.16 -11.07 3.87
C PHE A 247 2.39 -10.25 2.83
N GLY A 248 2.85 -10.27 1.56
CA GLY A 248 2.29 -9.47 0.48
C GLY A 248 2.73 -8.01 0.54
N ASP A 249 2.47 -7.29 -0.54
CA ASP A 249 2.88 -5.89 -0.69
C ASP A 249 1.81 -4.89 -0.19
N GLY A 250 1.20 -5.18 0.96
CA GLY A 250 0.17 -4.34 1.57
C GLY A 250 -1.25 -4.68 1.13
N LEU A 251 -2.21 -3.95 1.69
CA LEU A 251 -3.64 -4.07 1.40
C LEU A 251 -4.05 -3.11 0.31
N ALA A 252 -4.80 -3.59 -0.68
CA ALA A 252 -5.27 -2.79 -1.80
C ALA A 252 -6.70 -3.16 -2.20
N ILE A 253 -7.33 -2.30 -2.99
CA ILE A 253 -8.65 -2.53 -3.56
C ILE A 253 -8.46 -3.34 -4.83
N ALA A 254 -9.11 -4.50 -4.91
CA ALA A 254 -9.09 -5.30 -6.13
C ALA A 254 -10.15 -4.79 -7.12
N VAL A 255 -9.79 -4.76 -8.40
CA VAL A 255 -10.67 -4.41 -9.50
C VAL A 255 -10.58 -5.44 -10.62
N SER A 256 -11.57 -5.46 -11.49
CA SER A 256 -11.51 -6.30 -12.68
C SER A 256 -10.28 -5.96 -13.53
N ARG A 257 -9.57 -6.96 -14.02
CA ARG A 257 -8.41 -6.77 -14.91
C ARG A 257 -8.73 -6.00 -16.18
N LYS A 258 -10.01 -5.94 -16.54
CA LYS A 258 -10.51 -5.21 -17.72
C LYS A 258 -10.83 -3.75 -17.43
N ASP A 259 -10.88 -3.35 -16.17
CA ASP A 259 -11.33 -2.03 -15.73
C ASP A 259 -10.20 -1.14 -15.20
N ARG A 260 -9.29 -0.79 -16.10
CA ARG A 260 -8.16 0.10 -15.79
C ARG A 260 -8.62 1.52 -15.44
N ALA A 261 -9.74 1.97 -16.02
CA ALA A 261 -10.28 3.30 -15.75
C ALA A 261 -10.71 3.42 -14.29
N LEU A 262 -11.49 2.45 -13.78
CA LEU A 262 -11.88 2.44 -12.37
C LEU A 262 -10.65 2.37 -11.45
N ARG A 263 -9.64 1.54 -11.78
CA ARG A 263 -8.40 1.49 -11.02
C ARG A 263 -7.73 2.86 -10.91
N GLY A 264 -7.64 3.59 -12.02
CA GLY A 264 -7.11 4.96 -12.05
C GLY A 264 -7.89 5.90 -11.13
N GLN A 265 -9.23 5.90 -11.23
CA GLN A 265 -10.13 6.70 -10.38
C GLN A 265 -9.95 6.38 -8.88
N LEU A 266 -9.88 5.10 -8.52
CA LEU A 266 -9.65 4.66 -7.14
C LEU A 266 -8.28 5.12 -6.61
N ASN A 267 -7.23 5.06 -7.42
CA ASN A 267 -5.90 5.53 -7.03
C ASN A 267 -5.90 7.04 -6.77
N GLU A 268 -6.53 7.81 -7.62
CA GLU A 268 -6.63 9.25 -7.45
C GLU A 268 -7.44 9.62 -6.20
N ALA A 269 -8.57 8.97 -5.98
CA ALA A 269 -9.37 9.15 -4.77
C ALA A 269 -8.56 8.80 -3.51
N LEU A 270 -7.84 7.67 -3.51
CA LEU A 270 -6.97 7.28 -2.40
C LEU A 270 -5.88 8.32 -2.11
N ARG A 271 -5.25 8.89 -3.14
CA ARG A 271 -4.26 9.95 -2.95
C ARG A 271 -4.87 11.20 -2.34
N ARG A 272 -6.05 11.66 -2.83
CA ARG A 272 -6.75 12.83 -2.27
C ARG A 272 -7.18 12.59 -0.82
N ILE A 273 -7.75 11.44 -0.50
CA ILE A 273 -8.17 11.06 0.85
C ILE A 273 -6.97 11.00 1.81
N LYS A 274 -5.81 10.53 1.35
CA LYS A 274 -4.57 10.54 2.15
C LYS A 274 -4.03 11.95 2.35
N SER A 275 -3.95 12.75 1.29
CA SER A 275 -3.39 14.10 1.37
C SER A 275 -4.27 15.08 2.15
N SER A 276 -5.58 14.87 2.20
CA SER A 276 -6.50 15.67 3.02
C SER A 276 -6.48 15.32 4.52
N GLY A 277 -5.77 14.27 4.92
CA GLY A 277 -5.79 13.76 6.30
C GLY A 277 -6.99 12.85 6.62
N ARG A 278 -7.98 12.75 5.73
CA ARG A 278 -9.18 11.93 5.96
C ARG A 278 -8.87 10.45 6.21
N PHE A 279 -7.85 9.92 5.55
CA PHE A 279 -7.42 8.54 5.79
C PHE A 279 -6.91 8.34 7.22
N SER A 280 -6.13 9.30 7.75
CA SER A 280 -5.63 9.24 9.13
C SER A 280 -6.77 9.24 10.14
N GLU A 281 -7.79 10.10 9.94
CA GLU A 281 -8.99 10.12 10.80
C GLU A 281 -9.73 8.77 10.80
N LEU A 282 -9.85 8.13 9.63
CA LEU A 282 -10.45 6.79 9.53
C LEU A 282 -9.61 5.74 10.26
N VAL A 283 -8.30 5.78 10.09
CA VAL A 283 -7.39 4.86 10.80
C VAL A 283 -7.50 5.04 12.31
N GLU A 284 -7.42 6.26 12.83
CA GLU A 284 -7.52 6.55 14.26
C GLU A 284 -8.87 6.09 14.86
N ARG A 285 -9.96 6.20 14.11
CA ARG A 285 -11.28 5.71 14.54
C ARG A 285 -11.31 4.21 14.80
N TYR A 286 -10.67 3.43 13.90
CA TYR A 286 -10.71 1.98 13.94
C TYR A 286 -9.52 1.35 14.65
N PHE A 287 -8.43 2.08 14.82
CA PHE A 287 -7.18 1.62 15.44
C PHE A 287 -6.78 2.54 16.60
N PRO A 288 -7.50 2.49 17.72
CA PRO A 288 -7.19 3.33 18.91
C PRO A 288 -5.90 2.92 19.60
N ILE A 289 -5.15 1.99 19.04
CA ILE A 289 -3.87 1.49 19.53
C ILE A 289 -2.78 1.73 18.48
N LYS A 290 -1.56 2.00 18.93
CA LYS A 290 -0.41 2.10 18.02
C LYS A 290 -0.16 0.74 17.38
N VAL A 291 -0.38 0.67 16.09
CA VAL A 291 -0.22 -0.56 15.30
C VAL A 291 1.18 -0.69 14.74
N TYR A 292 1.89 0.45 14.63
CA TYR A 292 3.27 0.58 14.11
C TYR A 292 4.21 1.04 15.21
#